data_a3daded684bda1aeb9efe67fa157d736
#
_entry.id   a3daded684bda1aeb9efe67fa157d736
#
_cell.length_a   1.000
_cell.length_b   1.000
_cell.length_c   1.000
_cell.angle_alpha   90.00
_cell.angle_beta   90.00
_cell.angle_gamma   90.00
#
_symmetry.space_group_name_H-M   'P 1'
#
loop_
_entity.id
_entity.type
_entity.pdbx_description
1 polymer ?
#
loop_
_entity_poly.entity_id
_entity_poly.type
_entity_poly.pdbx_seq_one_letter_code
_entity_poly.pdbx_strand_id
1 'polypeptide(L)'
;MAGTVRALLALLLFVPFAMAMFQRKPRATAASIVFLCGIGFLPEQAAFDLPALPPVGKEYLTYLCALAGGMIYRAQSIASARPGRGLEALVVLMLLENIVTAFMNPDPMWDEGKLEAGLGVWDVIAKTGDDVLGIGLPYFVGRALFRS
;
A
#
# COMPACT_ATOMS: atom_id res chain seq x y z
N MET A 1 16.68 17.25 -12.60
CA MET A 1 16.33 16.14 -13.53
C MET A 1 17.13 14.84 -13.29
N ALA A 2 18.45 14.84 -13.09
CA ALA A 2 19.21 13.60 -12.87
C ALA A 2 18.81 12.82 -11.59
N GLY A 3 18.39 13.50 -10.53
CA GLY A 3 17.93 12.87 -9.29
C GLY A 3 16.63 12.05 -9.48
N THR A 4 15.68 12.60 -10.22
CA THR A 4 14.38 11.95 -10.49
C THR A 4 14.56 10.67 -11.32
N VAL A 5 15.43 10.70 -12.34
CA VAL A 5 15.69 9.51 -13.17
C VAL A 5 16.34 8.39 -12.35
N ARG A 6 17.29 8.70 -11.49
CA ARG A 6 17.92 7.72 -10.59
C ARG A 6 16.91 7.12 -9.61
N ALA A 7 16.04 7.95 -9.07
CA ALA A 7 15.00 7.51 -8.15
C ALA A 7 13.98 6.57 -8.83
N LEU A 8 13.53 6.90 -10.04
CA LEU A 8 12.65 6.02 -10.83
C LEU A 8 13.34 4.71 -11.21
N LEU A 9 14.62 4.75 -11.58
CA LEU A 9 15.39 3.53 -11.84
C LEU A 9 15.51 2.64 -10.60
N ALA A 10 15.68 3.21 -9.41
CA ALA A 10 15.71 2.44 -8.17
C ALA A 10 14.37 1.75 -7.91
N LEU A 11 13.24 2.42 -8.12
CA LEU A 11 11.91 1.83 -8.01
C LEU A 11 11.72 0.68 -9.03
N LEU A 12 12.12 0.88 -10.29
CA LEU A 12 12.02 -0.15 -11.32
C LEU A 12 12.89 -1.38 -11.03
N LEU A 13 14.13 -1.18 -10.55
CA LEU A 13 15.05 -2.26 -10.20
C LEU A 13 14.62 -3.02 -8.95
N PHE A 14 13.83 -2.39 -8.10
CA PHE A 14 13.30 -3.03 -6.90
C PHE A 14 12.35 -4.18 -7.23
N VAL A 15 11.58 -4.08 -8.31
CA VAL A 15 10.63 -5.14 -8.72
C VAL A 15 11.34 -6.48 -8.97
N PRO A 16 12.33 -6.58 -9.89
CA PRO A 16 13.03 -7.84 -10.11
C PRO A 16 13.82 -8.30 -8.86
N PHE A 17 14.34 -7.39 -8.05
CA PHE A 17 14.97 -7.72 -6.77
C PHE A 17 13.98 -8.42 -5.84
N ALA A 18 12.79 -7.86 -5.64
CA ALA A 18 11.75 -8.44 -4.79
C ALA A 18 11.34 -9.84 -5.29
N MET A 19 11.11 -9.99 -6.60
CA MET A 19 10.81 -11.29 -7.21
C MET A 19 11.91 -12.31 -6.98
N ALA A 20 13.17 -11.94 -7.15
CA ALA A 20 14.32 -12.81 -6.88
C ALA A 20 14.40 -13.24 -5.40
N MET A 21 14.03 -12.37 -4.46
CA MET A 21 13.97 -12.73 -3.04
C MET A 21 12.91 -13.79 -2.77
N PHE A 22 11.69 -13.64 -3.30
CA PHE A 22 10.62 -14.63 -3.14
C PHE A 22 10.93 -15.97 -3.84
N GLN A 23 11.68 -15.95 -4.93
CA GLN A 23 12.13 -17.16 -5.61
C GLN A 23 13.17 -17.95 -4.79
N ARG A 24 14.12 -17.23 -4.15
CA ARG A 24 15.32 -17.84 -3.56
C ARG A 24 15.23 -18.05 -2.04
N LYS A 25 14.37 -17.35 -1.33
CA LYS A 25 14.31 -17.34 0.13
C LYS A 25 12.99 -17.91 0.65
N PRO A 26 12.95 -18.44 1.90
CA PRO A 26 11.71 -18.76 2.57
C PRO A 26 10.78 -17.56 2.64
N ARG A 27 9.46 -17.79 2.64
CA ARG A 27 8.42 -16.75 2.54
C ARG A 27 8.58 -15.59 3.54
N ALA A 28 8.78 -15.91 4.82
CA ALA A 28 8.93 -14.88 5.86
C ALA A 28 10.23 -14.07 5.68
N THR A 29 11.34 -14.74 5.39
CA THR A 29 12.63 -14.08 5.12
C THR A 29 12.55 -13.20 3.89
N ALA A 30 11.95 -13.68 2.79
CA ALA A 30 11.77 -12.90 1.58
C ALA A 30 10.93 -11.65 1.85
N ALA A 31 9.79 -11.82 2.54
CA ALA A 31 8.93 -10.70 2.93
C ALA A 31 9.67 -9.68 3.80
N SER A 32 10.39 -10.15 4.84
CA SER A 32 11.17 -9.24 5.70
C SER A 32 12.21 -8.43 4.92
N ILE A 33 12.97 -9.09 4.02
CA ILE A 33 13.97 -8.40 3.20
C ILE A 33 13.30 -7.39 2.28
N VAL A 34 12.20 -7.76 1.60
CA VAL A 34 11.48 -6.87 0.68
C VAL A 34 10.92 -5.66 1.43
N PHE A 35 10.28 -5.87 2.59
CA PHE A 35 9.76 -4.75 3.39
C PHE A 35 10.87 -3.83 3.90
N LEU A 36 11.93 -4.38 4.49
CA LEU A 36 13.05 -3.59 5.01
C LEU A 36 13.78 -2.83 3.91
N CYS A 37 14.05 -3.49 2.78
CA CYS A 37 14.72 -2.85 1.65
C CYS A 37 13.83 -1.81 0.96
N GLY A 38 12.54 -2.11 0.79
CA GLY A 38 11.62 -1.19 0.13
C GLY A 38 11.38 0.07 0.95
N ILE A 39 11.01 -0.08 2.22
CA ILE A 39 10.73 1.08 3.08
C ILE A 39 11.99 1.85 3.44
N GLY A 40 13.11 1.15 3.71
CA GLY A 40 14.35 1.76 4.20
C GLY A 40 15.25 2.34 3.13
N PHE A 41 15.29 1.78 1.92
CA PHE A 41 16.30 2.16 0.91
C PHE A 41 15.73 2.77 -0.36
N LEU A 42 14.43 2.62 -0.64
CA LEU A 42 13.84 3.29 -1.81
C LEU A 42 13.67 4.79 -1.57
N PRO A 43 13.86 5.61 -2.61
CA PRO A 43 13.72 7.05 -2.52
C PRO A 43 12.26 7.47 -2.25
N GLU A 44 12.07 8.38 -1.32
CA GLU A 44 10.75 8.87 -0.90
C GLU A 44 10.12 9.84 -1.90
N GLN A 45 10.97 10.60 -2.60
CA GLN A 45 10.53 11.68 -3.48
C GLN A 45 10.13 11.21 -4.89
N ALA A 46 10.15 9.91 -5.16
CA ALA A 46 9.77 9.35 -6.45
C ALA A 46 8.51 8.51 -6.33
N ALA A 47 7.55 8.81 -7.18
CA ALA A 47 6.32 8.04 -7.31
C ALA A 47 5.94 7.94 -8.79
N PHE A 48 5.21 6.90 -9.13
CA PHE A 48 4.57 6.77 -10.44
C PHE A 48 3.14 7.31 -10.33
N ASP A 49 2.86 8.40 -11.03
CA ASP A 49 1.53 8.96 -11.11
C ASP A 49 0.71 8.17 -12.14
N LEU A 50 -0.21 7.37 -11.66
CA LEU A 50 -1.13 6.61 -12.50
C LEU A 50 -2.50 7.29 -12.47
N PRO A 51 -3.17 7.45 -13.64
CA PRO A 51 -4.51 8.02 -13.67
C PRO A 51 -5.48 7.25 -12.76
N ALA A 52 -6.23 7.96 -11.95
CA ALA A 52 -7.25 7.43 -11.02
C ALA A 52 -6.73 6.52 -9.88
N LEU A 53 -5.42 6.46 -9.65
CA LEU A 53 -4.82 5.77 -8.51
C LEU A 53 -3.97 6.73 -7.70
N PRO A 54 -3.80 6.48 -6.39
CA PRO A 54 -2.82 7.22 -5.59
C PRO A 54 -1.43 7.08 -6.20
N PRO A 55 -0.55 8.09 -6.07
CA PRO A 55 0.82 8.02 -6.55
C PRO A 55 1.53 6.79 -5.96
N VAL A 56 2.02 5.89 -6.82
CA VAL A 56 2.69 4.66 -6.39
C VAL A 56 4.12 4.98 -5.99
N GLY A 57 4.30 5.36 -4.75
CA GLY A 57 5.61 5.60 -4.12
C GLY A 57 6.25 4.32 -3.59
N LYS A 58 7.34 4.49 -2.83
CA LYS A 58 8.12 3.39 -2.25
C LYS A 58 7.29 2.39 -1.44
N GLU A 59 6.32 2.89 -0.67
CA GLU A 59 5.50 2.07 0.23
C GLU A 59 4.57 1.15 -0.56
N TYR A 60 3.73 1.72 -1.44
CA TYR A 60 2.81 0.94 -2.26
C TYR A 60 3.53 -0.01 -3.18
N LEU A 61 4.65 0.41 -3.79
CA LEU A 61 5.47 -0.47 -4.60
C LEU A 61 5.99 -1.66 -3.78
N THR A 62 6.45 -1.42 -2.55
CA THR A 62 6.92 -2.48 -1.64
C THR A 62 5.81 -3.47 -1.32
N TYR A 63 4.63 -2.99 -0.97
CA TYR A 63 3.48 -3.85 -0.64
C TYR A 63 2.98 -4.64 -1.85
N LEU A 64 2.90 -3.99 -3.01
CA LEU A 64 2.53 -4.65 -4.26
C LEU A 64 3.55 -5.70 -4.68
N CYS A 65 4.84 -5.43 -4.56
CA CYS A 65 5.90 -6.41 -4.82
C CYS A 65 5.84 -7.60 -3.85
N ALA A 66 5.55 -7.37 -2.58
CA ALA A 66 5.40 -8.42 -1.60
C ALA A 66 4.15 -9.29 -1.88
N LEU A 67 3.04 -8.65 -2.27
CA LEU A 67 1.83 -9.37 -2.71
C LEU A 67 2.11 -10.19 -3.98
N ALA A 68 2.65 -9.57 -5.03
CA ALA A 68 2.93 -10.22 -6.29
C ALA A 68 3.92 -11.39 -6.13
N GLY A 69 5.01 -11.19 -5.38
CA GLY A 69 5.96 -12.25 -5.06
C GLY A 69 5.31 -13.38 -4.25
N GLY A 70 4.45 -13.03 -3.29
CA GLY A 70 3.64 -13.98 -2.54
C GLY A 70 2.69 -14.78 -3.43
N MET A 71 1.99 -14.13 -4.35
CA MET A 71 1.06 -14.77 -5.28
C MET A 71 1.78 -15.69 -6.28
N ILE A 72 2.90 -15.26 -6.84
CA ILE A 72 3.63 -16.03 -7.86
C ILE A 72 4.35 -17.23 -7.25
N TYR A 73 5.08 -17.02 -6.14
CA TYR A 73 5.97 -18.03 -5.59
C TYR A 73 5.45 -18.73 -4.33
N ARG A 74 4.40 -18.20 -3.71
CA ARG A 74 3.84 -18.69 -2.43
C ARG A 74 2.29 -18.63 -2.44
N ALA A 75 1.68 -18.95 -3.57
CA ALA A 75 0.23 -18.88 -3.78
C ALA A 75 -0.59 -19.55 -2.67
N GLN A 76 -0.16 -20.72 -2.19
CA GLN A 76 -0.83 -21.43 -1.09
C GLN A 76 -0.85 -20.63 0.21
N SER A 77 0.23 -19.90 0.52
CA SER A 77 0.29 -19.05 1.71
C SER A 77 -0.71 -17.88 1.61
N ILE A 78 -0.81 -17.26 0.44
CA ILE A 78 -1.79 -16.19 0.18
C ILE A 78 -3.22 -16.76 0.22
N ALA A 79 -3.48 -17.87 -0.47
CA ALA A 79 -4.82 -18.48 -0.53
C ALA A 79 -5.30 -19.03 0.82
N SER A 80 -4.38 -19.47 1.69
CA SER A 80 -4.70 -19.96 3.03
C SER A 80 -4.82 -18.86 4.09
N ALA A 81 -4.51 -17.62 3.74
CA ALA A 81 -4.65 -16.46 4.63
C ALA A 81 -6.14 -16.19 4.88
N ARG A 82 -6.69 -16.87 5.87
CA ARG A 82 -8.08 -16.65 6.28
C ARG A 82 -8.17 -15.38 7.12
N PRO A 83 -9.20 -14.54 6.93
CA PRO A 83 -9.47 -13.46 7.88
C PRO A 83 -9.63 -14.06 9.28
N GLY A 84 -8.95 -13.48 10.25
CA GLY A 84 -9.02 -13.89 11.63
C GLY A 84 -10.10 -13.12 12.38
N ARG A 85 -10.20 -13.37 13.66
CA ARG A 85 -11.09 -12.59 14.54
C ARG A 85 -10.22 -11.62 15.32
N GLY A 86 -10.49 -10.32 15.22
CA GLY A 86 -9.81 -9.30 16.02
C GLY A 86 -9.35 -8.09 15.19
N LEU A 87 -8.10 -8.05 14.77
CA LEU A 87 -7.55 -6.88 14.07
C LEU A 87 -8.25 -6.55 12.74
N GLU A 88 -8.86 -7.52 12.08
CA GLU A 88 -9.66 -7.28 10.87
C GLU A 88 -10.84 -6.36 11.12
N ALA A 89 -11.46 -6.45 12.29
CA ALA A 89 -12.54 -5.54 12.65
C ALA A 89 -12.05 -4.09 12.74
N LEU A 90 -10.83 -3.87 13.23
CA LEU A 90 -10.22 -2.54 13.26
C LEU A 90 -9.89 -2.05 11.85
N VAL A 91 -9.35 -2.90 10.98
CA VAL A 91 -9.08 -2.52 9.57
C VAL A 91 -10.38 -2.15 8.87
N VAL A 92 -11.45 -2.94 9.04
CA VAL A 92 -12.77 -2.64 8.48
C VAL A 92 -13.32 -1.33 9.06
N LEU A 93 -13.17 -1.10 10.36
CA LEU A 93 -13.60 0.14 11.01
C LEU A 93 -12.89 1.36 10.44
N MET A 94 -11.57 1.28 10.23
CA MET A 94 -10.79 2.34 9.59
C MET A 94 -11.26 2.64 8.17
N LEU A 95 -11.59 1.61 7.38
CA LEU A 95 -12.11 1.80 6.03
C LEU A 95 -13.51 2.45 6.05
N LEU A 96 -14.34 2.13 7.04
CA LEU A 96 -15.67 2.71 7.21
C LEU A 96 -15.60 4.16 7.72
N GLU A 97 -14.56 4.54 8.44
CA GLU A 97 -14.34 5.90 8.94
C GLU A 97 -14.39 6.95 7.82
N ASN A 98 -13.79 6.67 6.67
CA ASN A 98 -13.79 7.57 5.52
C ASN A 98 -15.21 7.88 5.03
N ILE A 99 -16.07 6.87 5.01
CA ILE A 99 -17.48 7.03 4.61
C ILE A 99 -18.21 7.92 5.61
N VAL A 100 -18.05 7.63 6.90
CA VAL A 100 -18.70 8.41 7.98
C VAL A 100 -18.20 9.85 7.96
N THR A 101 -16.89 10.06 7.82
CA THR A 101 -16.27 11.39 7.77
C THR A 101 -16.83 12.23 6.62
N ALA A 102 -16.98 11.65 5.44
CA ALA A 102 -17.53 12.37 4.28
C ALA A 102 -19.01 12.74 4.47
N PHE A 103 -19.80 11.84 5.06
CA PHE A 103 -21.20 12.15 5.38
C PHE A 103 -21.37 13.23 6.46
N MET A 104 -20.40 13.33 7.35
CA MET A 104 -20.43 14.35 8.42
C MET A 104 -19.84 15.70 8.01
N ASN A 105 -19.09 15.75 6.90
CA ASN A 105 -18.42 16.97 6.42
C ASN A 105 -18.75 17.29 4.94
N PRO A 106 -20.03 17.40 4.58
CA PRO A 106 -20.42 17.73 3.21
C PRO A 106 -20.27 19.22 2.88
N ASP A 107 -20.18 20.08 3.91
CA ASP A 107 -20.21 21.53 3.73
C ASP A 107 -18.81 22.08 3.39
N PRO A 108 -18.76 23.10 2.50
CA PRO A 108 -17.50 23.78 2.20
C PRO A 108 -16.90 24.44 3.45
N MET A 109 -15.59 24.34 3.61
CA MET A 109 -14.87 24.93 4.72
C MET A 109 -13.95 26.06 4.24
N TRP A 110 -13.78 27.08 5.09
CA TRP A 110 -12.78 28.12 4.86
C TRP A 110 -11.45 27.68 5.48
N ASP A 111 -10.45 27.48 4.63
CA ASP A 111 -9.09 27.21 5.07
C ASP A 111 -8.11 28.20 4.45
N GLU A 112 -7.29 28.86 5.28
CA GLU A 112 -6.26 29.83 4.90
C GLU A 112 -6.71 30.88 3.86
N GLY A 113 -7.98 31.31 3.91
CA GLY A 113 -8.55 32.31 3.00
C GLY A 113 -9.03 31.74 1.65
N LYS A 114 -9.08 30.42 1.50
CA LYS A 114 -9.68 29.72 0.37
C LYS A 114 -10.93 28.96 0.81
N LEU A 115 -11.93 28.94 -0.06
CA LEU A 115 -13.11 28.11 0.14
C LEU A 115 -12.80 26.73 -0.44
N GLU A 116 -12.61 25.73 0.42
CA GLU A 116 -12.48 24.35 0.02
C GLU A 116 -13.85 23.67 -0.04
N ALA A 117 -14.10 22.94 -1.11
CA ALA A 117 -15.33 22.17 -1.24
C ALA A 117 -15.41 21.10 -0.16
N GLY A 118 -16.61 20.84 0.36
CA GLY A 118 -16.82 19.74 1.30
C GLY A 118 -16.48 18.38 0.69
N LEU A 119 -16.30 17.38 1.53
CA LEU A 119 -15.90 16.03 1.12
C LEU A 119 -16.97 15.38 0.25
N GLY A 120 -16.57 14.93 -0.92
CA GLY A 120 -17.43 14.27 -1.90
C GLY A 120 -17.17 12.76 -2.01
N VAL A 121 -17.97 12.11 -2.85
CA VAL A 121 -17.85 10.65 -3.09
C VAL A 121 -16.45 10.28 -3.62
N TRP A 122 -15.84 11.13 -4.44
CA TRP A 122 -14.50 10.88 -4.98
C TRP A 122 -13.42 10.92 -3.91
N ASP A 123 -13.55 11.79 -2.92
CA ASP A 123 -12.63 11.88 -1.79
C ASP A 123 -12.71 10.62 -0.93
N VAL A 124 -13.92 10.09 -0.71
CA VAL A 124 -14.13 8.80 -0.04
C VAL A 124 -13.46 7.66 -0.79
N ILE A 125 -13.67 7.59 -2.11
CA ILE A 125 -13.08 6.52 -2.93
C ILE A 125 -11.56 6.61 -2.92
N ALA A 126 -11.01 7.81 -3.12
CA ALA A 126 -9.57 8.03 -3.12
C ALA A 126 -8.95 7.67 -1.76
N LYS A 127 -9.52 8.18 -0.67
CA LYS A 127 -9.01 7.93 0.69
C LYS A 127 -9.17 6.46 1.10
N THR A 128 -10.31 5.84 0.79
CA THR A 128 -10.51 4.40 1.06
C THR A 128 -9.52 3.55 0.26
N GLY A 129 -9.26 3.92 -1.00
CA GLY A 129 -8.23 3.27 -1.82
C GLY A 129 -6.84 3.39 -1.21
N ASP A 130 -6.51 4.58 -0.73
CA ASP A 130 -5.25 4.86 -0.03
C ASP A 130 -5.09 4.00 1.23
N ASP A 131 -6.13 3.91 2.06
CA ASP A 131 -6.11 3.09 3.28
C ASP A 131 -6.09 1.58 2.99
N VAL A 132 -6.77 1.13 1.94
CA VAL A 132 -6.69 -0.27 1.48
C VAL A 132 -5.27 -0.61 1.05
N LEU A 133 -4.60 0.26 0.31
CA LEU A 133 -3.23 0.04 -0.16
C LEU A 133 -2.20 0.26 0.96
N GLY A 134 -2.39 1.28 1.80
CA GLY A 134 -1.43 1.66 2.84
C GLY A 134 -1.53 0.84 4.14
N ILE A 135 -2.71 0.35 4.48
CA ILE A 135 -2.98 -0.38 5.74
C ILE A 135 -3.48 -1.79 5.47
N GLY A 136 -4.53 -1.93 4.66
CA GLY A 136 -5.17 -3.21 4.39
C GLY A 136 -4.24 -4.20 3.70
N LEU A 137 -3.57 -3.76 2.65
CA LEU A 137 -2.67 -4.60 1.85
C LEU A 137 -1.44 -5.08 2.66
N PRO A 138 -0.66 -4.22 3.33
CA PRO A 138 0.48 -4.70 4.12
C PRO A 138 0.04 -5.58 5.29
N TYR A 139 -1.10 -5.30 5.93
CA TYR A 139 -1.66 -6.18 6.95
C TYR A 139 -1.97 -7.57 6.39
N PHE A 140 -2.68 -7.65 5.25
CA PHE A 140 -3.02 -8.93 4.62
C PHE A 140 -1.78 -9.70 4.18
N VAL A 141 -0.84 -9.04 3.51
CA VAL A 141 0.42 -9.65 3.03
C VAL A 141 1.27 -10.11 4.21
N GLY A 142 1.41 -9.28 5.24
CA GLY A 142 2.12 -9.63 6.46
C GLY A 142 1.53 -10.88 7.10
N ARG A 143 0.22 -10.91 7.28
CA ARG A 143 -0.47 -12.07 7.84
C ARG A 143 -0.27 -13.35 7.01
N ALA A 144 -0.38 -13.24 5.67
CA ALA A 144 -0.25 -14.38 4.77
C ALA A 144 1.16 -14.98 4.74
N LEU A 145 2.18 -14.12 4.84
CA LEU A 145 3.58 -14.53 4.65
C LEU A 145 4.31 -14.85 5.96
N PHE A 146 3.89 -14.24 7.10
CA PHE A 146 4.54 -14.46 8.40
C PHE A 146 3.81 -15.48 9.28
N ARG A 147 2.57 -15.82 8.97
CA ARG A 147 1.84 -16.83 9.75
C ARG A 147 2.42 -18.22 9.43
N SER A 148 2.92 -18.89 10.46
CA SER A 148 3.35 -20.31 10.44
C SER A 148 2.15 -21.25 10.40
#